data_a09d65bba606261426ebbf955c2b4666
#
_entry.id   a09d65bba606261426ebbf955c2b4666
#
_cell.length_a   1.000
_cell.length_b   1.000
_cell.length_c   1.000
_cell.angle_alpha   90.00
_cell.angle_beta   90.00
_cell.angle_gamma   90.00
#
_symmetry.space_group_name_H-M   'P 1'
#
loop_
_entity.id
_entity.type
_entity.pdbx_description
1 polymer ?
#
loop_
_entity_poly.entity_id
_entity_poly.type
_entity_poly.pdbx_seq_one_letter_code
_entity_poly.pdbx_strand_id
1 'polypeptide(L)'
;MFKREPDISEKYKELDFISLDEMRLGLKTDLGKKITLRGVKPIGKHQHLFSYQYLSGAISLRTGERWLMQQDACTGVFFQTLLSDISKSKPEVLKIIILDNGSFHKNKALAIPDNIRLIFLPPYSPELNPIERFWQEIRRFLKNKVFASLDDLMNETKHFLDQCTPQFCRSVVGYHFYDRVLAILNMVNK
;
A
#
# COMPACT_ATOMS: atom_id res chain seq x y z
N MET A 1 -11.25 -36.80 1.81
CA MET A 1 -10.29 -36.94 0.70
C MET A 1 -9.79 -35.55 0.37
N PHE A 2 -8.64 -35.13 0.93
CA PHE A 2 -8.07 -33.81 0.66
C PHE A 2 -7.51 -33.84 -0.77
N LYS A 3 -8.11 -33.07 -1.71
CA LYS A 3 -7.48 -32.81 -3.00
C LYS A 3 -6.15 -32.11 -2.73
N ARG A 4 -5.02 -32.74 -3.02
CA ARG A 4 -3.74 -32.06 -3.08
C ARG A 4 -3.90 -30.96 -4.14
N GLU A 5 -3.74 -29.69 -3.70
CA GLU A 5 -3.57 -28.60 -4.68
C GLU A 5 -2.36 -28.96 -5.54
N PRO A 6 -2.41 -28.66 -6.86
CA PRO A 6 -1.25 -28.87 -7.74
C PRO A 6 -0.06 -28.14 -7.13
N ASP A 7 1.11 -28.76 -7.22
CA ASP A 7 2.33 -28.22 -6.62
C ASP A 7 2.57 -26.80 -7.17
N ILE A 8 2.43 -25.81 -6.31
CA ILE A 8 2.53 -24.38 -6.63
C ILE A 8 3.90 -24.09 -7.27
N SER A 9 4.94 -24.87 -6.91
CA SER A 9 6.30 -24.76 -7.45
C SER A 9 6.41 -25.13 -8.93
N GLU A 10 5.53 -25.99 -9.44
CA GLU A 10 5.51 -26.35 -10.86
C GLU A 10 4.88 -25.26 -11.74
N LYS A 11 3.92 -24.49 -11.19
CA LYS A 11 3.17 -23.48 -11.94
C LYS A 11 3.86 -22.11 -11.96
N TYR A 12 4.53 -21.72 -10.87
CA TYR A 12 5.12 -20.40 -10.69
C TYR A 12 6.62 -20.48 -10.39
N LYS A 13 7.41 -19.82 -11.24
CA LYS A 13 8.90 -19.80 -11.12
C LYS A 13 9.42 -18.82 -10.07
N GLU A 14 8.62 -17.83 -9.73
CA GLU A 14 8.98 -16.77 -8.79
C GLU A 14 7.83 -16.48 -7.83
N LEU A 15 8.22 -15.98 -6.66
CA LEU A 15 7.29 -15.53 -5.63
C LEU A 15 7.58 -14.07 -5.30
N ASP A 16 6.52 -13.26 -5.12
CA ASP A 16 6.62 -11.88 -4.68
C ASP A 16 5.68 -11.62 -3.50
N PHE A 17 6.15 -10.89 -2.51
CA PHE A 17 5.32 -10.37 -1.42
C PHE A 17 4.91 -8.94 -1.76
N ILE A 18 3.61 -8.66 -1.65
CA ILE A 18 3.01 -7.36 -1.92
C ILE A 18 2.26 -6.92 -0.66
N SER A 19 2.55 -5.73 -0.19
CA SER A 19 1.80 -5.11 0.90
C SER A 19 0.71 -4.23 0.30
N LEU A 20 -0.53 -4.38 0.77
CA LEU A 20 -1.71 -3.66 0.29
C LEU A 20 -2.46 -3.01 1.46
N ASP A 21 -2.96 -1.80 1.24
CA ASP A 21 -3.76 -1.04 2.21
C ASP A 21 -4.42 0.18 1.56
N GLU A 22 -5.33 0.85 2.29
CA GLU A 22 -5.99 2.08 1.90
C GLU A 22 -5.65 3.24 2.84
N MET A 23 -5.22 4.34 2.24
CA MET A 23 -4.97 5.60 2.93
C MET A 23 -6.10 6.58 2.68
N ARG A 24 -6.65 7.21 3.73
CA ARG A 24 -7.55 8.34 3.60
C ARG A 24 -6.78 9.65 3.57
N LEU A 25 -6.98 10.44 2.52
CA LEU A 25 -6.45 11.79 2.33
C LEU A 25 -7.59 12.80 2.40
N GLY A 26 -7.42 13.88 3.15
CA GLY A 26 -8.49 14.87 3.35
C GLY A 26 -7.97 16.28 3.57
N LEU A 27 -8.89 17.24 3.48
CA LEU A 27 -8.58 18.66 3.59
C LEU A 27 -8.33 19.14 5.03
N LYS A 28 -8.43 18.25 6.01
CA LYS A 28 -7.97 18.56 7.36
C LYS A 28 -6.45 18.58 7.38
N THR A 29 -5.86 19.72 7.75
CA THR A 29 -4.41 19.88 7.79
C THR A 29 -3.76 18.99 8.83
N ASP A 30 -2.82 18.15 8.42
CA ASP A 30 -1.95 17.41 9.31
C ASP A 30 -0.87 18.34 9.87
N LEU A 31 -0.98 18.63 11.16
CA LEU A 31 -0.04 19.53 11.84
C LEU A 31 1.25 18.81 12.23
N GLY A 32 2.37 19.45 12.02
CA GLY A 32 3.67 18.98 12.42
C GLY A 32 4.46 19.99 13.22
N LYS A 33 5.50 19.50 13.88
CA LYS A 33 6.48 20.36 14.55
C LYS A 33 7.14 21.29 13.52
N LYS A 34 7.32 22.55 13.89
CA LYS A 34 8.08 23.55 13.13
C LYS A 34 9.27 23.96 13.95
N ILE A 35 10.42 24.14 13.30
CA ILE A 35 11.62 24.67 13.92
C ILE A 35 11.50 26.20 13.88
N THR A 36 11.61 26.86 15.03
CA THR A 36 11.60 28.32 15.18
C THR A 36 12.73 28.75 16.11
N LEU A 37 13.06 30.04 16.14
CA LEU A 37 13.99 30.59 17.11
C LEU A 37 13.44 30.37 18.51
N ARG A 38 14.35 30.24 19.51
CA ARG A 38 13.98 30.09 20.90
C ARG A 38 13.12 31.29 21.36
N GLY A 39 11.96 31.00 21.94
CA GLY A 39 10.99 32.02 22.39
C GLY A 39 10.00 32.47 21.30
N VAL A 40 10.18 32.07 20.05
CA VAL A 40 9.24 32.39 18.97
C VAL A 40 8.21 31.28 18.81
N LYS A 41 6.92 31.58 19.01
CA LYS A 41 5.83 30.61 18.81
C LYS A 41 5.62 30.37 17.31
N PRO A 42 5.66 29.13 16.83
CA PRO A 42 5.42 28.83 15.41
C PRO A 42 3.96 29.15 15.04
N ILE A 43 3.78 29.91 13.96
CA ILE A 43 2.48 30.18 13.35
C ILE A 43 2.34 29.28 12.14
N GLY A 44 1.20 28.60 12.00
CA GLY A 44 0.87 27.76 10.85
C GLY A 44 -0.57 28.00 10.40
N LYS A 45 -0.78 27.96 9.09
CA LYS A 45 -2.13 27.89 8.53
C LYS A 45 -2.73 26.54 8.91
N HIS A 46 -3.99 26.53 9.27
CA HIS A 46 -4.74 25.32 9.62
C HIS A 46 -6.09 25.34 8.92
N GLN A 47 -6.47 24.21 8.33
CA GLN A 47 -7.75 24.01 7.68
C GLN A 47 -8.47 22.85 8.36
N HIS A 48 -9.78 22.99 8.54
CA HIS A 48 -10.60 22.00 9.21
C HIS A 48 -11.85 21.68 8.34
N LEU A 49 -11.60 21.11 7.15
CA LEU A 49 -12.66 20.65 6.25
C LEU A 49 -12.71 19.12 6.26
N PHE A 50 -13.92 18.58 6.20
CA PHE A 50 -14.16 17.13 6.31
C PHE A 50 -14.30 16.41 4.96
N SER A 51 -13.90 17.05 3.87
CA SER A 51 -13.85 16.41 2.57
C SER A 51 -12.61 15.52 2.47
N TYR A 52 -12.75 14.30 1.92
CA TYR A 52 -11.67 13.33 1.80
C TYR A 52 -11.87 12.41 0.61
N GLN A 53 -10.79 11.77 0.17
CA GLN A 53 -10.75 10.68 -0.79
C GLN A 53 -9.83 9.57 -0.26
N TYR A 54 -9.91 8.40 -0.88
CA TYR A 54 -9.05 7.28 -0.55
C TYR A 54 -8.01 7.07 -1.65
N LEU A 55 -6.84 6.64 -1.23
CA LEU A 55 -5.78 6.14 -2.09
C LEU A 55 -5.54 4.69 -1.69
N SER A 56 -6.02 3.74 -2.50
CA SER A 56 -5.64 2.34 -2.35
C SER A 56 -4.30 2.11 -2.99
N GLY A 57 -3.45 1.33 -2.35
CA GLY A 57 -2.12 1.04 -2.83
C GLY A 57 -1.67 -0.37 -2.55
N ALA A 58 -0.84 -0.86 -3.46
CA ALA A 58 -0.10 -2.10 -3.29
C ALA A 58 1.35 -1.87 -3.72
N ILE A 59 2.30 -2.40 -2.96
CA ILE A 59 3.74 -2.25 -3.23
C ILE A 59 4.43 -3.60 -3.09
N SER A 60 5.18 -4.00 -4.12
CA SER A 60 6.06 -5.16 -4.07
C SER A 60 7.21 -4.90 -3.09
N LEU A 61 7.36 -5.78 -2.11
CA LEU A 61 8.45 -5.70 -1.13
C LEU A 61 9.80 -6.06 -1.76
N ARG A 62 9.78 -6.80 -2.87
CA ARG A 62 10.98 -7.24 -3.61
C ARG A 62 11.46 -6.19 -4.60
N THR A 63 10.56 -5.62 -5.41
CA THR A 63 10.93 -4.75 -6.53
C THR A 63 10.66 -3.27 -6.28
N GLY A 64 9.75 -2.95 -5.36
CA GLY A 64 9.22 -1.60 -5.16
C GLY A 64 8.24 -1.15 -6.24
N GLU A 65 7.85 -2.05 -7.16
CA GLU A 65 6.76 -1.82 -8.09
C GLU A 65 5.47 -1.54 -7.33
N ARG A 66 4.69 -0.58 -7.79
CA ARG A 66 3.50 -0.13 -7.07
C ARG A 66 2.29 -0.04 -7.99
N TRP A 67 1.13 -0.30 -7.42
CA TRP A 67 -0.19 -0.12 -8.01
C TRP A 67 -0.96 0.82 -7.10
N LEU A 68 -1.40 1.94 -7.62
CA LEU A 68 -2.07 2.99 -6.84
C LEU A 68 -3.37 3.38 -7.54
N MET A 69 -4.44 3.50 -6.77
CA MET A 69 -5.77 3.83 -7.28
C MET A 69 -6.45 4.85 -6.36
N GLN A 70 -6.83 5.99 -6.92
CA GLN A 70 -7.65 6.99 -6.26
C GLN A 70 -9.12 6.58 -6.33
N GLN A 71 -9.87 6.75 -5.24
CA GLN A 71 -11.26 6.38 -5.15
C GLN A 71 -12.02 7.20 -4.09
N ASP A 72 -13.33 7.37 -4.30
CA ASP A 72 -14.19 8.09 -3.35
C ASP A 72 -14.61 7.21 -2.17
N ALA A 73 -14.63 5.90 -2.34
CA ALA A 73 -15.00 4.93 -1.31
C ALA A 73 -14.23 3.61 -1.48
N CYS A 74 -13.88 2.97 -0.36
CA CYS A 74 -13.28 1.64 -0.34
C CYS A 74 -14.35 0.59 -0.59
N THR A 75 -14.36 -0.01 -1.79
CA THR A 75 -15.36 -1.01 -2.19
C THR A 75 -14.72 -2.26 -2.76
N GLY A 76 -15.46 -3.38 -2.73
CA GLY A 76 -15.00 -4.63 -3.34
C GLY A 76 -14.72 -4.54 -4.84
N VAL A 77 -15.38 -3.62 -5.56
CA VAL A 77 -15.16 -3.39 -6.99
C VAL A 77 -13.77 -2.83 -7.25
N PHE A 78 -13.37 -1.79 -6.51
CA PHE A 78 -12.03 -1.21 -6.62
C PHE A 78 -10.95 -2.21 -6.19
N PHE A 79 -11.19 -2.95 -5.12
CA PHE A 79 -10.28 -4.01 -4.69
C PHE A 79 -10.12 -5.10 -5.77
N GLN A 80 -11.22 -5.54 -6.39
CA GLN A 80 -11.18 -6.51 -7.49
C GLN A 80 -10.37 -5.97 -8.68
N THR A 81 -10.53 -4.70 -9.04
CA THR A 81 -9.77 -4.06 -10.11
C THR A 81 -8.27 -4.06 -9.78
N LEU A 82 -7.91 -3.66 -8.57
CA LEU A 82 -6.52 -3.66 -8.12
C LEU A 82 -5.89 -5.06 -8.14
N LEU A 83 -6.60 -6.09 -7.67
CA LEU A 83 -6.15 -7.47 -7.77
C LEU A 83 -5.94 -7.92 -9.22
N SER A 84 -6.84 -7.52 -10.14
CA SER A 84 -6.71 -7.82 -11.57
C SER A 84 -5.45 -7.19 -12.17
N ASP A 85 -5.17 -5.93 -11.86
CA ASP A 85 -4.00 -5.21 -12.38
C ASP A 85 -2.70 -5.80 -11.84
N ILE A 86 -2.66 -6.09 -10.53
CA ILE A 86 -1.54 -6.79 -9.91
C ILE A 86 -1.32 -8.15 -10.56
N SER A 87 -2.39 -8.93 -10.80
CA SER A 87 -2.30 -10.26 -11.41
C SER A 87 -1.69 -10.21 -12.80
N LYS A 88 -2.13 -9.26 -13.64
CA LYS A 88 -1.71 -9.11 -15.03
C LYS A 88 -0.28 -8.63 -15.20
N SER A 89 0.29 -7.91 -14.24
CA SER A 89 1.62 -7.31 -14.36
C SER A 89 2.74 -8.33 -14.56
N LYS A 90 2.62 -9.52 -13.99
CA LYS A 90 3.57 -10.65 -14.14
C LYS A 90 2.79 -11.95 -13.88
N PRO A 91 2.10 -12.51 -14.90
CA PRO A 91 1.22 -13.66 -14.69
C PRO A 91 1.93 -14.91 -14.20
N GLU A 92 3.23 -15.03 -14.51
CA GLU A 92 4.11 -16.16 -14.15
C GLU A 92 4.63 -16.09 -12.70
N VAL A 93 4.39 -14.99 -12.00
CA VAL A 93 4.82 -14.78 -10.61
C VAL A 93 3.67 -15.04 -9.65
N LEU A 94 3.87 -15.88 -8.63
CA LEU A 94 2.94 -16.03 -7.53
C LEU A 94 3.06 -14.83 -6.60
N LYS A 95 1.97 -14.12 -6.36
CA LYS A 95 1.90 -12.94 -5.53
C LYS A 95 1.21 -13.23 -4.20
N ILE A 96 1.91 -13.05 -3.11
CA ILE A 96 1.35 -13.14 -1.76
C ILE A 96 1.06 -11.72 -1.30
N ILE A 97 -0.23 -11.39 -1.23
CA ILE A 97 -0.69 -10.06 -0.83
C ILE A 97 -0.99 -10.06 0.66
N ILE A 98 -0.29 -9.19 1.38
CA ILE A 98 -0.46 -8.94 2.81
C ILE A 98 -1.36 -7.73 2.96
N LEU A 99 -2.45 -7.88 3.69
CA LEU A 99 -3.46 -6.84 3.85
C LEU A 99 -4.17 -6.96 5.21
N ASP A 100 -4.91 -5.93 5.56
CA ASP A 100 -5.72 -5.90 6.77
C ASP A 100 -7.02 -6.73 6.65
N ASN A 101 -7.82 -6.72 7.71
CA ASN A 101 -9.08 -7.44 7.80
C ASN A 101 -10.30 -6.62 7.34
N GLY A 102 -10.15 -5.62 6.49
CA GLY A 102 -11.25 -4.83 5.95
C GLY A 102 -12.40 -5.71 5.42
N SER A 103 -13.65 -5.34 5.72
CA SER A 103 -14.82 -6.15 5.36
C SER A 103 -14.97 -6.35 3.85
N PHE A 104 -14.59 -5.36 3.06
CA PHE A 104 -14.65 -5.41 1.60
C PHE A 104 -13.58 -6.33 0.99
N HIS A 105 -12.48 -6.62 1.70
CA HIS A 105 -11.47 -7.61 1.32
C HIS A 105 -11.97 -9.07 1.47
N LYS A 106 -13.00 -9.27 2.28
CA LYS A 106 -13.57 -10.61 2.58
C LYS A 106 -14.89 -10.89 1.87
N ASN A 107 -15.27 -10.06 0.90
CA ASN A 107 -16.50 -10.26 0.15
C ASN A 107 -16.41 -11.58 -0.63
N LYS A 108 -17.37 -12.47 -0.43
CA LYS A 108 -17.44 -13.79 -1.10
C LYS A 108 -17.61 -13.71 -2.62
N ALA A 109 -18.03 -12.55 -3.14
CA ALA A 109 -18.16 -12.32 -4.57
C ALA A 109 -16.83 -11.96 -5.26
N LEU A 110 -15.73 -11.81 -4.51
CA LEU A 110 -14.42 -11.51 -5.08
C LEU A 110 -13.85 -12.73 -5.81
N ALA A 111 -13.47 -12.52 -7.06
CA ALA A 111 -12.72 -13.49 -7.85
C ALA A 111 -11.21 -13.27 -7.62
N ILE A 112 -10.59 -14.11 -6.80
CA ILE A 112 -9.15 -14.04 -6.56
C ILE A 112 -8.42 -14.71 -7.74
N PRO A 113 -7.55 -13.98 -8.48
CA PRO A 113 -6.77 -14.57 -9.56
C PRO A 113 -5.90 -15.74 -9.10
N ASP A 114 -5.68 -16.72 -9.99
CA ASP A 114 -4.93 -17.94 -9.68
C ASP A 114 -3.50 -17.70 -9.15
N ASN A 115 -2.86 -16.61 -9.61
CA ASN A 115 -1.50 -16.25 -9.22
C ASN A 115 -1.46 -15.30 -8.01
N ILE A 116 -2.57 -15.18 -7.25
CA ILE A 116 -2.66 -14.38 -6.03
C ILE A 116 -3.05 -15.25 -4.85
N ARG A 117 -2.42 -15.02 -3.70
CA ARG A 117 -2.82 -15.53 -2.38
C ARG A 117 -2.91 -14.37 -1.41
N LEU A 118 -3.98 -14.33 -0.61
CA LEU A 118 -4.20 -13.28 0.38
C LEU A 118 -3.78 -13.77 1.76
N ILE A 119 -2.99 -12.96 2.47
CA ILE A 119 -2.64 -13.17 3.88
C ILE A 119 -3.19 -11.99 4.67
N PHE A 120 -4.16 -12.28 5.53
CA PHE A 120 -4.76 -11.28 6.41
C PHE A 120 -3.93 -11.10 7.68
N LEU A 121 -3.57 -9.86 7.96
CA LEU A 121 -2.87 -9.50 9.20
C LEU A 121 -3.79 -9.65 10.42
N PRO A 122 -3.26 -9.81 11.62
CA PRO A 122 -4.05 -9.75 12.83
C PRO A 122 -4.83 -8.43 12.92
N PRO A 123 -6.03 -8.42 13.54
CA PRO A 123 -6.77 -7.19 13.78
C PRO A 123 -5.93 -6.17 14.57
N TYR A 124 -6.11 -4.89 14.25
CA TYR A 124 -5.46 -3.77 14.96
C TYR A 124 -3.92 -3.80 14.96
N SER A 125 -3.30 -4.32 13.91
CA SER A 125 -1.84 -4.44 13.80
C SER A 125 -1.29 -3.73 12.54
N PRO A 126 -1.52 -2.42 12.36
CA PRO A 126 -1.04 -1.68 11.18
C PRO A 126 0.48 -1.66 11.09
N GLU A 127 1.18 -1.76 12.23
CA GLU A 127 2.65 -1.82 12.28
C GLU A 127 3.24 -3.04 11.57
N LEU A 128 2.44 -4.09 11.36
CA LEU A 128 2.84 -5.27 10.60
C LEU A 128 2.65 -5.11 9.09
N ASN A 129 1.93 -4.05 8.64
CA ASN A 129 1.71 -3.80 7.22
C ASN A 129 2.80 -2.86 6.67
N PRO A 130 3.73 -3.35 5.84
CA PRO A 130 4.85 -2.55 5.34
C PRO A 130 4.45 -1.26 4.61
N ILE A 131 3.32 -1.24 3.90
CA ILE A 131 2.86 -0.07 3.13
C ILE A 131 2.53 1.13 4.03
N GLU A 132 2.24 0.91 5.32
CA GLU A 132 2.00 2.00 6.27
C GLU A 132 3.18 2.97 6.38
N ARG A 133 4.42 2.50 6.18
CA ARG A 133 5.59 3.37 6.11
C ARG A 133 5.55 4.27 4.88
N PHE A 134 5.06 3.76 3.74
CA PHE A 134 4.91 4.56 2.55
C PHE A 134 3.83 5.63 2.73
N TRP A 135 2.73 5.29 3.39
CA TRP A 135 1.71 6.26 3.79
C TRP A 135 2.27 7.37 4.71
N GLN A 136 3.19 7.02 5.59
CA GLN A 136 3.88 8.01 6.43
C GLN A 136 4.73 9.00 5.62
N GLU A 137 5.39 8.55 4.54
CA GLU A 137 6.12 9.45 3.64
C GLU A 137 5.17 10.43 2.93
N ILE A 138 4.03 9.97 2.43
CA ILE A 138 3.01 10.84 1.85
C ILE A 138 2.51 11.85 2.90
N ARG A 139 2.14 11.39 4.10
CA ARG A 139 1.72 12.29 5.18
C ARG A 139 2.81 13.30 5.55
N ARG A 140 4.07 12.89 5.55
CA ARG A 140 5.21 13.79 5.84
C ARG A 140 5.35 14.86 4.77
N PHE A 141 5.19 14.51 3.50
CA PHE A 141 5.23 15.44 2.38
C PHE A 141 4.08 16.45 2.41
N LEU A 142 2.87 16.00 2.77
CA LEU A 142 1.68 16.84 2.83
C LEU A 142 1.57 17.67 4.12
N LYS A 143 2.40 17.39 5.10
CA LYS A 143 2.36 17.99 6.44
C LYS A 143 2.49 19.51 6.39
N ASN A 144 1.65 20.21 7.18
CA ASN A 144 1.56 21.66 7.25
C ASN A 144 1.16 22.36 5.93
N LYS A 145 0.72 21.63 4.92
CA LYS A 145 0.14 22.19 3.69
C LYS A 145 -1.36 22.40 3.86
N VAL A 146 -1.89 23.38 3.14
CA VAL A 146 -3.33 23.70 3.09
C VAL A 146 -3.72 23.68 1.62
N PHE A 147 -4.81 23.03 1.28
CA PHE A 147 -5.29 22.84 -0.09
C PHE A 147 -6.66 23.49 -0.28
N ALA A 148 -6.89 24.13 -1.41
CA ALA A 148 -8.17 24.77 -1.71
C ALA A 148 -9.26 23.73 -2.03
N SER A 149 -8.88 22.59 -2.60
CA SER A 149 -9.78 21.51 -3.02
C SER A 149 -9.16 20.12 -2.81
N LEU A 150 -9.98 19.07 -2.90
CA LEU A 150 -9.48 17.69 -2.94
C LEU A 150 -8.63 17.44 -4.19
N ASP A 151 -8.97 18.06 -5.31
CA ASP A 151 -8.19 17.92 -6.54
C ASP A 151 -6.78 18.50 -6.38
N ASP A 152 -6.65 19.65 -5.71
CA ASP A 152 -5.32 20.22 -5.40
C ASP A 152 -4.50 19.30 -4.51
N LEU A 153 -5.13 18.71 -3.47
CA LEU A 153 -4.50 17.75 -2.59
C LEU A 153 -4.04 16.50 -3.37
N MET A 154 -4.90 15.97 -4.24
CA MET A 154 -4.59 14.78 -5.02
C MET A 154 -3.52 15.06 -6.10
N ASN A 155 -3.55 16.22 -6.75
CA ASN A 155 -2.50 16.65 -7.69
C ASN A 155 -1.15 16.78 -7.01
N GLU A 156 -1.11 17.36 -5.81
CA GLU A 156 0.13 17.46 -5.02
C GLU A 156 0.61 16.08 -4.55
N THR A 157 -0.31 15.20 -4.17
CA THR A 157 0.01 13.82 -3.83
C THR A 157 0.57 13.08 -5.03
N LYS A 158 -0.04 13.24 -6.22
CA LYS A 158 0.45 12.67 -7.47
C LYS A 158 1.85 13.17 -7.80
N HIS A 159 2.10 14.48 -7.67
CA HIS A 159 3.43 15.04 -7.88
C HIS A 159 4.50 14.38 -7.00
N PHE A 160 4.21 14.12 -5.74
CA PHE A 160 5.11 13.35 -4.86
C PHE A 160 5.29 11.92 -5.37
N LEU A 161 4.19 11.24 -5.70
CA LEU A 161 4.22 9.86 -6.16
C LEU A 161 5.04 9.71 -7.44
N ASP A 162 4.96 10.66 -8.37
CA ASP A 162 5.72 10.63 -9.63
C ASP A 162 7.24 10.72 -9.41
N GLN A 163 7.68 11.26 -8.27
CA GLN A 163 9.09 11.30 -7.87
C GLN A 163 9.56 10.03 -7.15
N CYS A 164 8.63 9.21 -6.66
CA CYS A 164 8.96 7.98 -5.95
C CYS A 164 9.41 6.89 -6.94
N THR A 165 10.70 6.62 -7.00
CA THR A 165 11.25 5.51 -7.80
C THR A 165 10.93 4.15 -7.15
N PRO A 166 10.96 3.03 -7.91
CA PRO A 166 10.83 1.69 -7.32
C PRO A 166 11.86 1.44 -6.22
N GLN A 167 13.09 1.91 -6.38
CA GLN A 167 14.15 1.79 -5.37
C GLN A 167 13.77 2.53 -4.08
N PHE A 168 13.23 3.74 -4.19
CA PHE A 168 12.73 4.48 -3.02
C PHE A 168 11.59 3.70 -2.35
N CYS A 169 10.58 3.27 -3.10
CA CYS A 169 9.46 2.51 -2.56
C CYS A 169 9.96 1.26 -1.80
N ARG A 170 10.85 0.46 -2.41
CA ARG A 170 11.45 -0.70 -1.79
C ARG A 170 12.20 -0.35 -0.49
N SER A 171 12.96 0.75 -0.48
CA SER A 171 13.71 1.17 0.72
C SER A 171 12.80 1.54 1.88
N VAL A 172 11.62 2.08 1.58
CA VAL A 172 10.62 2.49 2.59
C VAL A 172 9.86 1.28 3.14
N VAL A 173 9.36 0.38 2.26
CA VAL A 173 8.55 -0.78 2.67
C VAL A 173 9.38 -2.01 3.02
N GLY A 174 10.70 -2.00 2.78
CA GLY A 174 11.59 -3.12 3.04
C GLY A 174 11.66 -3.46 4.53
N TYR A 175 11.16 -4.64 4.90
CA TYR A 175 11.33 -5.23 6.22
C TYR A 175 12.30 -6.39 6.11
N HIS A 176 13.33 -6.39 6.91
CA HIS A 176 14.35 -7.44 6.97
C HIS A 176 13.75 -8.85 7.16
N PHE A 177 12.59 -8.93 7.79
CA PHE A 177 11.85 -10.18 7.95
C PHE A 177 11.42 -10.78 6.61
N TYR A 178 10.79 -9.98 5.74
CA TYR A 178 10.32 -10.46 4.43
C TYR A 178 11.47 -10.79 3.49
N ASP A 179 12.58 -10.04 3.53
CA ASP A 179 13.78 -10.37 2.77
C ASP A 179 14.35 -11.74 3.16
N ARG A 180 14.35 -12.08 4.45
CA ARG A 180 14.77 -13.40 4.94
C ARG A 180 13.84 -14.51 4.48
N VAL A 181 12.52 -14.31 4.55
CA VAL A 181 11.54 -15.29 4.08
C VAL A 181 11.69 -15.55 2.59
N LEU A 182 11.84 -14.49 1.78
CA LEU A 182 12.09 -14.60 0.33
C LEU A 182 13.40 -15.35 0.03
N ALA A 183 14.48 -15.08 0.79
CA ALA A 183 15.75 -15.77 0.62
C ALA A 183 15.62 -17.27 0.91
N ILE A 184 14.93 -17.66 1.98
CA ILE A 184 14.69 -19.06 2.35
C ILE A 184 13.88 -19.78 1.27
N LEU A 185 12.77 -19.17 0.82
CA LEU A 185 11.91 -19.77 -0.22
C LEU A 185 12.64 -19.94 -1.55
N ASN A 186 13.49 -19.00 -1.93
CA ASN A 186 14.33 -19.11 -3.14
C ASN A 186 15.46 -20.17 -3.02
N MET A 187 15.86 -20.56 -1.80
CA MET A 187 16.82 -21.65 -1.57
C MET A 187 16.15 -23.02 -1.67
N VAL A 188 14.89 -23.14 -1.28
CA VAL A 188 14.14 -24.40 -1.31
C VAL A 188 13.72 -24.80 -2.73
N ASN A 189 13.59 -23.81 -3.64
CA ASN A 189 13.19 -24.02 -5.04
C ASN A 189 14.36 -24.19 -6.01
N LYS A 190 15.58 -24.41 -5.53
CA LYS A 190 16.77 -24.78 -6.29
C LYS A 190 17.13 -26.25 -6.02
#